data_86b73f6b4d56fc1249eee80a9a2d3e50
#
_entry.id   86b73f6b4d56fc1249eee80a9a2d3e50
#
_cell.length_a   1.000
_cell.length_b   1.000
_cell.length_c   1.000
_cell.angle_alpha   90.00
_cell.angle_beta   90.00
_cell.angle_gamma   90.00
#
_symmetry.space_group_name_H-M   'P 1'
#
loop_
_entity.id
_entity.type
_entity.pdbx_description
1 polymer ?
#
loop_
_entity_poly.entity_id
_entity_poly.type
_entity_poly.pdbx_seq_one_letter_code
_entity_poly.pdbx_strand_id
1 'polypeptide(L)'
;MTSNVTRISLFDNKFNGLPFGEPPEAIDVVIVGIAPASRIYYSGAYSSSNVQPPTCWASDAIIPDSEVPEENKQAPRCMDCPQNIRGSGGGVRRACNTVQRIAVVLDGQLDTVYQLQ
;
A
#
# COMPACT_ATOMS: atom_id res chain seq x y z
N MET A 1 9.61 12.98 14.36
CA MET A 1 10.62 13.23 13.33
C MET A 1 9.97 13.07 11.95
N THR A 2 10.08 14.09 11.17
CA THR A 2 9.59 14.01 9.79
C THR A 2 10.53 13.11 8.99
N SER A 3 9.97 12.09 8.39
CA SER A 3 10.74 11.26 7.48
C SER A 3 10.90 11.98 6.15
N ASN A 4 12.12 12.18 5.71
CA ASN A 4 12.43 12.72 4.37
C ASN A 4 12.57 11.60 3.35
N VAL A 5 11.89 10.49 3.58
CA VAL A 5 11.96 9.34 2.70
C VAL A 5 11.13 9.61 1.46
N THR A 6 11.78 9.55 0.31
CA THR A 6 11.10 9.67 -0.98
C THR A 6 10.38 8.35 -1.28
N ARG A 7 9.13 8.47 -1.70
CA ARG A 7 8.33 7.31 -2.05
C ARG A 7 8.57 6.91 -3.50
N ILE A 8 8.82 5.62 -3.72
CA ILE A 8 8.82 5.02 -5.05
C ILE A 8 7.46 4.34 -5.23
N SER A 9 6.72 4.72 -6.26
CA SER A 9 5.46 4.08 -6.59
C SER A 9 5.53 3.36 -7.92
N LEU A 10 4.84 2.23 -8.02
CA LEU A 10 4.75 1.47 -9.26
C LEU A 10 3.50 1.93 -10.01
N PHE A 11 3.71 2.51 -11.17
CA PHE A 11 2.64 3.01 -12.02
C PHE A 11 3.02 2.79 -13.48
N ASP A 12 2.10 2.25 -14.26
CA ASP A 12 2.32 1.99 -15.69
C ASP A 12 3.55 1.09 -15.94
N ASN A 13 3.73 0.09 -15.05
CA ASN A 13 4.86 -0.84 -15.07
C ASN A 13 6.23 -0.15 -14.93
N LYS A 14 6.27 1.04 -14.33
CA LYS A 14 7.48 1.81 -14.13
C LYS A 14 7.60 2.26 -12.69
N PHE A 15 8.84 2.44 -12.23
CA PHE A 15 9.14 2.93 -10.89
C PHE A 15 9.23 4.44 -10.90
N ASN A 16 8.24 5.11 -10.32
CA ASN A 16 8.12 6.56 -10.30
C ASN A 16 8.59 7.13 -8.97
N GLY A 17 9.08 8.37 -8.97
CA GLY A 17 9.55 9.05 -7.77
C GLY A 17 11.07 9.09 -7.64
N LEU A 18 11.80 8.52 -8.60
CA LEU A 18 13.26 8.55 -8.61
C LEU A 18 13.77 9.87 -9.20
N PRO A 19 14.98 10.32 -8.78
CA PRO A 19 15.55 11.58 -9.28
C PRO A 19 16.17 11.47 -10.67
N PHE A 20 15.84 10.44 -11.40
CA PHE A 20 16.31 10.24 -12.78
C PHE A 20 15.26 10.78 -13.76
N GLY A 21 15.61 10.93 -15.03
CA GLY A 21 14.70 11.45 -16.02
C GLY A 21 13.42 10.63 -16.19
N GLU A 22 13.39 9.71 -17.11
CA GLU A 22 12.22 8.85 -17.31
C GLU A 22 12.17 7.74 -16.27
N PRO A 23 10.96 7.39 -15.76
CA PRO A 23 10.81 6.29 -14.84
C PRO A 23 11.29 4.97 -15.47
N PRO A 24 12.20 4.22 -14.79
CA PRO A 24 12.67 2.93 -15.32
C PRO A 24 11.65 1.83 -15.12
N GLU A 25 11.77 0.79 -15.94
CA GLU A 25 10.97 -0.44 -15.82
C GLU A 25 11.59 -1.43 -14.83
N ALA A 26 12.86 -1.25 -14.47
CA ALA A 26 13.57 -2.08 -13.52
C ALA A 26 14.54 -1.25 -12.72
N ILE A 27 14.71 -1.57 -11.45
CA ILE A 27 15.69 -0.93 -10.57
C ILE A 27 16.40 -2.00 -9.74
N ASP A 28 17.67 -1.73 -9.42
CA ASP A 28 18.43 -2.57 -8.51
C ASP A 28 18.46 -1.91 -7.14
N VAL A 29 17.95 -2.61 -6.15
CA VAL A 29 17.82 -2.08 -4.79
C VAL A 29 18.37 -3.06 -3.76
N VAL A 30 18.76 -2.51 -2.61
CA VAL A 30 19.03 -3.29 -1.40
C VAL A 30 17.90 -3.01 -0.43
N ILE A 31 17.24 -4.06 0.03
CA ILE A 31 16.17 -3.93 1.03
C ILE A 31 16.81 -3.75 2.39
N VAL A 32 16.52 -2.62 3.05
CA VAL A 32 17.08 -2.31 4.37
C VAL A 32 16.04 -2.39 5.49
N GLY A 33 14.76 -2.54 5.15
CA GLY A 33 13.71 -2.71 6.14
C GLY A 33 12.41 -3.13 5.48
N ILE A 34 11.59 -3.88 6.22
CA ILE A 34 10.26 -4.33 5.76
C ILE A 34 9.27 -4.05 6.89
N ALA A 35 8.24 -3.26 6.59
CA ALA A 35 7.16 -3.01 7.54
C ALA A 35 6.21 -4.21 7.58
N PRO A 36 5.47 -4.41 8.69
CA PRO A 36 4.40 -5.41 8.71
C PRO A 36 3.37 -5.13 7.62
N ALA A 37 2.73 -6.20 7.13
CA ALA A 37 1.65 -6.06 6.17
C ALA A 37 0.46 -5.33 6.80
N SER A 38 -0.24 -4.53 6.01
CA SER A 38 -1.48 -3.86 6.39
C SER A 38 -2.55 -4.19 5.37
N ARG A 39 -3.83 -3.86 5.69
CA ARG A 39 -4.95 -4.06 4.79
C ARG A 39 -5.69 -2.76 4.58
N ILE A 40 -6.16 -2.54 3.36
CA ILE A 40 -6.90 -1.33 3.00
C ILE A 40 -8.08 -1.72 2.11
N TYR A 41 -9.27 -1.25 2.49
CA TYR A 41 -10.50 -1.46 1.73
C TYR A 41 -11.10 -0.12 1.31
N TYR A 42 -11.43 0.00 0.04
CA TYR A 42 -12.14 1.13 -0.53
C TYR A 42 -13.51 0.64 -1.02
N SER A 43 -14.59 1.25 -0.54
CA SER A 43 -15.95 0.87 -0.92
C SER A 43 -16.34 1.36 -2.31
N GLY A 44 -15.69 2.40 -2.81
CA GLY A 44 -15.96 2.97 -4.12
C GLY A 44 -14.90 2.64 -5.15
N ALA A 45 -15.25 2.82 -6.43
CA ALA A 45 -14.30 2.68 -7.51
C ALA A 45 -13.27 3.82 -7.49
N TYR A 46 -12.05 3.51 -7.87
CA TYR A 46 -11.00 4.53 -7.98
C TYR A 46 -11.35 5.56 -9.06
N SER A 47 -11.15 6.84 -8.72
CA SER A 47 -11.27 7.94 -9.67
C SER A 47 -10.12 8.91 -9.44
N SER A 48 -9.37 9.23 -10.49
CA SER A 48 -8.28 10.19 -10.40
C SER A 48 -8.78 11.62 -10.16
N SER A 49 -10.03 11.91 -10.48
CA SER A 49 -10.65 13.23 -10.25
C SER A 49 -11.26 13.37 -8.86
N ASN A 50 -11.47 12.27 -8.15
CA ASN A 50 -12.08 12.28 -6.83
C ASN A 50 -11.46 11.17 -5.97
N VAL A 51 -10.28 11.45 -5.41
CA VAL A 51 -9.56 10.49 -4.56
C VAL A 51 -10.25 10.43 -3.20
N GLN A 52 -10.72 9.24 -2.83
CA GLN A 52 -11.38 9.00 -1.56
C GLN A 52 -10.41 8.36 -0.56
N PRO A 53 -10.54 8.66 0.74
CA PRO A 53 -9.81 7.92 1.75
C PRO A 53 -10.33 6.48 1.85
N PRO A 54 -9.54 5.56 2.41
CA PRO A 54 -10.01 4.20 2.61
C PRO A 54 -11.24 4.16 3.52
N THR A 55 -12.15 3.23 3.23
CA THR A 55 -13.35 3.00 4.04
C THR A 55 -13.00 2.25 5.32
N CYS A 56 -12.17 1.23 5.22
CA CYS A 56 -11.71 0.44 6.35
C CYS A 56 -10.24 0.10 6.15
N TRP A 57 -9.48 0.06 7.24
CA TRP A 57 -8.07 -0.31 7.17
C TRP A 57 -7.63 -0.97 8.47
N ALA A 58 -6.57 -1.77 8.37
CA ALA A 58 -5.96 -2.45 9.49
C ALA A 58 -4.45 -2.38 9.35
N SER A 59 -3.81 -1.58 10.20
CA SER A 59 -2.37 -1.39 10.18
C SER A 59 -1.60 -2.69 10.49
N ASP A 60 -2.20 -3.57 11.28
CA ASP A 60 -1.62 -4.87 11.63
C ASP A 60 -2.14 -6.02 10.75
N ALA A 61 -3.04 -5.74 9.82
CA ALA A 61 -3.71 -6.73 8.96
C ALA A 61 -4.55 -7.77 9.74
N ILE A 62 -4.84 -7.54 11.02
CA ILE A 62 -5.54 -8.47 11.90
C ILE A 62 -6.90 -7.94 12.30
N ILE A 63 -6.96 -6.72 12.84
CA ILE A 63 -8.20 -6.07 13.25
C ILE A 63 -8.24 -4.65 12.67
N PRO A 64 -9.43 -4.12 12.35
CA PRO A 64 -9.55 -2.73 11.90
C PRO A 64 -8.99 -1.77 12.95
N ASP A 65 -8.31 -0.73 12.49
CA ASP A 65 -7.75 0.30 13.37
C ASP A 65 -8.86 0.99 14.16
N SER A 66 -8.53 1.44 15.37
CA SER A 66 -9.47 2.16 16.23
C SER A 66 -9.97 3.46 15.61
N GLU A 67 -9.21 4.03 14.70
CA GLU A 67 -9.57 5.27 14.00
C GLU A 67 -10.60 5.08 12.90
N VAL A 68 -10.84 3.82 12.47
CA VAL A 68 -11.89 3.53 11.49
C VAL A 68 -13.24 3.79 12.14
N PRO A 69 -14.13 4.62 11.51
CA PRO A 69 -15.49 4.80 12.03
C PRO A 69 -16.20 3.45 12.19
N GLU A 70 -16.95 3.30 13.28
CA GLU A 70 -17.60 2.02 13.58
C GLU A 70 -18.52 1.55 12.45
N GLU A 71 -19.23 2.50 11.81
CA GLU A 71 -20.11 2.18 10.69
C GLU A 71 -19.36 1.71 9.44
N ASN A 72 -18.04 1.96 9.38
CA ASN A 72 -17.21 1.57 8.25
C ASN A 72 -16.42 0.28 8.50
N LYS A 73 -16.34 -0.17 9.74
CA LYS A 73 -15.67 -1.44 10.04
C LYS A 73 -16.46 -2.60 9.45
N GLN A 74 -15.80 -3.37 8.58
CA GLN A 74 -16.46 -4.42 7.82
C GLN A 74 -16.62 -5.73 8.61
N ALA A 75 -15.79 -5.94 9.61
CA ALA A 75 -15.83 -7.12 10.46
C ALA A 75 -14.99 -6.88 11.72
N PRO A 76 -15.21 -7.64 12.82
CA PRO A 76 -14.37 -7.54 14.01
C PRO A 76 -12.92 -7.97 13.76
N ARG A 77 -12.68 -8.89 12.82
CA ARG A 77 -11.34 -9.35 12.43
C ARG A 77 -11.26 -9.45 10.93
N CYS A 78 -10.08 -9.11 10.39
CA CYS A 78 -9.85 -9.12 8.95
C CYS A 78 -9.99 -10.52 8.34
N MET A 79 -9.63 -11.57 9.07
CA MET A 79 -9.74 -12.93 8.54
C MET A 79 -11.19 -13.38 8.36
N ASP A 80 -12.13 -12.77 9.10
CA ASP A 80 -13.56 -13.07 8.99
C ASP A 80 -14.30 -12.05 8.12
N CYS A 81 -13.57 -11.11 7.49
CA CYS A 81 -14.16 -9.99 6.77
C CYS A 81 -14.69 -10.44 5.39
N PRO A 82 -15.94 -10.07 5.04
CA PRO A 82 -16.48 -10.39 3.71
C PRO A 82 -15.66 -9.78 2.56
N GLN A 83 -14.96 -8.68 2.82
CA GLN A 83 -14.14 -8.02 1.80
C GLN A 83 -12.78 -8.70 1.61
N ASN A 84 -12.43 -9.63 2.48
CA ASN A 84 -11.20 -10.42 2.40
C ASN A 84 -11.44 -11.81 1.79
N ILE A 85 -12.55 -12.01 1.10
CA ILE A 85 -12.89 -13.26 0.45
C ILE A 85 -12.53 -13.15 -1.03
N ARG A 86 -11.92 -14.21 -1.57
CA ARG A 86 -11.60 -14.27 -2.99
C ARG A 86 -12.88 -14.09 -3.81
N GLY A 87 -12.82 -13.16 -4.76
CA GLY A 87 -13.97 -12.82 -5.61
C GLY A 87 -14.78 -11.64 -5.10
N SER A 88 -14.57 -11.17 -3.86
CA SER A 88 -15.33 -10.04 -3.34
C SER A 88 -15.05 -8.73 -4.07
N GLY A 89 -13.90 -8.59 -4.72
CA GLY A 89 -13.54 -7.43 -5.52
C GLY A 89 -13.79 -7.59 -7.01
N GLY A 90 -14.48 -8.64 -7.41
CA GLY A 90 -14.71 -8.98 -8.81
C GLY A 90 -13.69 -9.99 -9.34
N GLY A 91 -14.13 -10.92 -10.16
CA GLY A 91 -13.27 -11.98 -10.68
C GLY A 91 -12.66 -12.81 -9.58
N VAL A 92 -11.33 -12.87 -9.50
CA VAL A 92 -10.61 -13.62 -8.45
C VAL A 92 -10.06 -12.69 -7.36
N ARG A 93 -10.33 -11.39 -7.45
CA ARG A 93 -9.75 -10.39 -6.53
C ARG A 93 -10.51 -10.31 -5.21
N ARG A 94 -9.77 -10.01 -4.15
CA ARG A 94 -10.36 -9.56 -2.89
C ARG A 94 -10.60 -8.05 -2.96
N ALA A 95 -11.72 -7.58 -2.40
CA ALA A 95 -12.02 -6.16 -2.35
C ALA A 95 -11.06 -5.43 -1.39
N CYS A 96 -10.65 -6.10 -0.31
CA CYS A 96 -9.64 -5.58 0.61
C CYS A 96 -8.25 -5.99 0.13
N ASN A 97 -7.36 -5.01 -0.02
CA ASN A 97 -6.00 -5.23 -0.51
C ASN A 97 -5.01 -5.35 0.64
N THR A 98 -4.05 -6.25 0.49
CA THR A 98 -2.91 -6.33 1.39
C THR A 98 -1.80 -5.44 0.85
N VAL A 99 -1.22 -4.61 1.71
CA VAL A 99 -0.19 -3.64 1.37
C VAL A 99 1.01 -3.86 2.29
N GLN A 100 2.20 -3.80 1.72
CA GLN A 100 3.43 -3.88 2.51
C GLN A 100 4.41 -2.81 2.03
N ARG A 101 4.99 -2.09 2.99
CA ARG A 101 5.97 -1.05 2.71
C ARG A 101 7.37 -1.59 2.93
N ILE A 102 8.27 -1.26 2.02
CA ILE A 102 9.65 -1.73 2.03
C ILE A 102 10.55 -0.51 1.97
N ALA A 103 11.53 -0.43 2.87
CA ALA A 103 12.58 0.58 2.81
C ALA A 103 13.73 0.03 2.00
N VAL A 104 14.15 0.77 0.99
CA VAL A 104 15.20 0.33 0.07
C VAL A 104 16.22 1.45 -0.15
N VAL A 105 17.44 1.07 -0.51
CA VAL A 105 18.42 1.98 -1.07
C VAL A 105 18.73 1.51 -2.49
N LEU A 106 19.07 2.44 -3.36
CA LEU A 106 19.48 2.10 -4.72
C LEU A 106 20.90 1.54 -4.71
N ASP A 107 21.16 0.57 -5.56
CA ASP A 107 22.51 0.07 -5.75
C ASP A 107 23.42 1.20 -6.22
N GLY A 108 24.53 1.41 -5.52
CA GLY A 108 25.44 2.52 -5.80
C GLY A 108 25.06 3.85 -5.16
N GLN A 109 23.92 3.95 -4.47
CA GLN A 109 23.46 5.17 -3.78
C GLN A 109 22.97 4.82 -2.37
N LEU A 110 23.86 4.33 -1.54
CA LEU A 110 23.50 3.75 -0.23
C LEU A 110 23.18 4.80 0.83
N ASP A 111 23.31 6.08 0.53
CA ASP A 111 23.09 7.18 1.48
C ASP A 111 21.64 7.71 1.43
N THR A 112 20.83 7.26 0.51
CA THR A 112 19.44 7.71 0.36
C THR A 112 18.49 6.55 0.48
N VAL A 113 17.55 6.65 1.43
CA VAL A 113 16.54 5.61 1.67
C VAL A 113 15.23 6.01 0.96
N TYR A 114 14.68 5.06 0.23
CA TYR A 114 13.39 5.20 -0.45
C TYR A 114 12.37 4.26 0.18
N GLN A 115 11.10 4.63 0.14
CA GLN A 115 9.99 3.77 0.53
C GLN A 115 9.31 3.24 -0.73
N LEU A 116 9.32 1.92 -0.89
CA LEU A 116 8.62 1.22 -1.97
C LEU A 116 7.33 0.62 -1.42
N GLN A 117 6.24 0.82 -2.13
CA GLN A 117 4.94 0.27 -1.75
C GLN A 117 4.25 -0.35 -2.96
#